data_9cb83ed614051967b2e94b1434ed6650
#
_entry.id   9cb83ed614051967b2e94b1434ed6650
#
_cell.length_a   1.000
_cell.length_b   1.000
_cell.length_c   1.000
_cell.angle_alpha   90.00
_cell.angle_beta   90.00
_cell.angle_gamma   90.00
#
_symmetry.space_group_name_H-M   'P 1'
#
loop_
_entity.id
_entity.type
_entity.pdbx_description
1 polymer ?
#
loop_
_entity_poly.entity_id
_entity_poly.type
_entity_poly.pdbx_seq_one_letter_code
_entity_poly.pdbx_strand_id
1 'polypeptide(L)'
;MENFHGKNFAKKGFSNVKVMATKIAVCLEVGPDATGAFVPSCPGCWVFGRSPERALTKVKNAVAEWFNWLESHGEAVPAEAKKFEIEVAEILRVNYNPAEAGKPEPLFWSEVHPITRKDIERTLQLMEYSREDLLKCVSGLSDECLDWLPPGKPRTIRNCLRHIAYVEPWYITRLDVKLPIMYPRNVFKLLAYTRRIVVDYLKDMPRNKMRGVFQPKKDKSPLCNLWTARKVLRRLVDHERLHTRYIAKLLQTYKSAGKVY
;
A
#
# COMPACT_ATOMS: atom_id res chain seq x y z
N MET A 1 -41.62 16.53 65.41
CA MET A 1 -40.92 15.25 65.56
C MET A 1 -41.41 14.36 64.43
N GLU A 2 -40.68 14.23 63.36
CA GLU A 2 -40.85 13.12 62.43
C GLU A 2 -39.53 12.90 61.70
N ASN A 3 -39.05 11.67 61.81
CA ASN A 3 -37.76 11.19 61.28
C ASN A 3 -37.84 10.97 59.79
N PHE A 4 -36.98 11.59 58.99
CA PHE A 4 -36.76 11.20 57.58
C PHE A 4 -35.57 10.24 57.50
N HIS A 5 -35.91 8.97 57.18
CA HIS A 5 -34.95 7.92 56.86
C HIS A 5 -34.25 8.21 55.54
N GLY A 6 -32.92 8.25 55.56
CA GLY A 6 -32.11 8.36 54.36
C GLY A 6 -32.18 7.04 53.56
N LYS A 7 -32.59 7.11 52.30
CA LYS A 7 -32.49 6.01 51.37
C LYS A 7 -31.08 5.99 50.74
N ASN A 8 -30.32 4.97 51.06
CA ASN A 8 -29.07 4.61 50.39
C ASN A 8 -29.33 4.32 48.87
N PHE A 9 -28.88 5.23 47.99
CA PHE A 9 -28.76 4.90 46.57
C PHE A 9 -27.52 4.05 46.36
N ALA A 10 -27.74 2.75 46.16
CA ALA A 10 -26.71 1.83 45.71
C ALA A 10 -26.15 2.31 44.35
N LYS A 11 -24.84 2.55 44.30
CA LYS A 11 -24.13 2.79 43.03
C LYS A 11 -24.26 1.54 42.16
N LYS A 12 -25.10 1.64 41.12
CA LYS A 12 -25.11 0.64 40.02
C LYS A 12 -23.74 0.67 39.38
N GLY A 13 -23.02 -0.44 39.48
CA GLY A 13 -21.73 -0.64 38.83
C GLY A 13 -21.85 -0.44 37.33
N PHE A 14 -21.00 0.41 36.77
CA PHE A 14 -20.78 0.50 35.35
C PHE A 14 -20.32 -0.88 34.86
N SER A 15 -21.16 -1.56 34.11
CA SER A 15 -20.77 -2.75 33.39
C SER A 15 -19.61 -2.40 32.46
N ASN A 16 -18.49 -3.09 32.60
CA ASN A 16 -17.37 -3.02 31.68
C ASN A 16 -17.87 -3.36 30.27
N VAL A 17 -18.18 -2.36 29.48
CA VAL A 17 -18.37 -2.54 28.04
C VAL A 17 -17.01 -2.96 27.49
N LYS A 18 -16.85 -4.25 27.20
CA LYS A 18 -15.66 -4.80 26.57
C LYS A 18 -15.56 -4.14 25.19
N VAL A 19 -14.71 -3.14 25.07
CA VAL A 19 -14.41 -2.51 23.76
C VAL A 19 -13.85 -3.63 22.88
N MET A 20 -14.63 -4.06 21.91
CA MET A 20 -14.19 -5.08 20.96
C MET A 20 -13.07 -4.51 20.12
N ALA A 21 -11.95 -5.22 20.03
CA ALA A 21 -10.83 -4.83 19.18
C ALA A 21 -11.27 -4.76 17.71
N THR A 22 -10.80 -3.76 16.99
CA THR A 22 -11.08 -3.61 15.56
C THR A 22 -10.46 -4.78 14.81
N LYS A 23 -11.26 -5.56 14.08
CA LYS A 23 -10.75 -6.64 13.23
C LYS A 23 -10.25 -6.08 11.91
N ILE A 24 -9.01 -6.41 11.55
CA ILE A 24 -8.38 -6.04 10.28
C ILE A 24 -8.23 -7.29 9.42
N ALA A 25 -8.94 -7.27 8.28
CA ALA A 25 -8.92 -8.36 7.32
C ALA A 25 -7.57 -8.42 6.59
N VAL A 26 -6.97 -9.61 6.54
CA VAL A 26 -5.73 -9.91 5.83
C VAL A 26 -5.99 -10.98 4.78
N CYS A 27 -5.51 -10.74 3.58
CA CYS A 27 -5.52 -11.71 2.49
C CYS A 27 -4.12 -12.32 2.34
N LEU A 28 -4.05 -13.64 2.23
CA LEU A 28 -2.81 -14.38 2.07
C LEU A 28 -2.66 -14.92 0.65
N GLU A 29 -1.49 -14.77 0.07
CA GLU A 29 -1.05 -15.46 -1.14
C GLU A 29 0.02 -16.47 -0.77
N VAL A 30 -0.34 -17.75 -0.73
CA VAL A 30 0.52 -18.84 -0.24
C VAL A 30 1.13 -19.58 -1.41
N GLY A 31 2.43 -19.40 -1.60
CA GLY A 31 3.26 -20.15 -2.56
C GLY A 31 4.13 -21.21 -1.87
N PRO A 32 4.93 -21.96 -2.67
CA PRO A 32 5.78 -23.04 -2.15
C PRO A 32 6.83 -22.56 -1.14
N ASP A 33 7.47 -21.41 -1.41
CA ASP A 33 8.64 -20.94 -0.65
C ASP A 33 8.39 -19.62 0.10
N ALA A 34 7.26 -18.96 -0.15
CA ALA A 34 6.91 -17.72 0.48
C ALA A 34 5.39 -17.54 0.60
N THR A 35 4.99 -16.71 1.54
CA THR A 35 3.62 -16.22 1.70
C THR A 35 3.62 -14.71 1.71
N GLY A 36 2.82 -14.11 0.83
CA GLY A 36 2.46 -12.70 0.86
C GLY A 36 1.26 -12.49 1.79
N ALA A 37 1.30 -11.46 2.63
CA ALA A 37 0.16 -11.01 3.42
C ALA A 37 -0.17 -9.57 3.05
N PHE A 38 -1.42 -9.33 2.68
CA PHE A 38 -1.93 -8.06 2.16
C PHE A 38 -3.09 -7.57 3.01
N VAL A 39 -3.14 -6.27 3.25
CA VAL A 39 -4.21 -5.61 4.01
C VAL A 39 -4.96 -4.65 3.10
N PRO A 40 -6.05 -5.07 2.44
CA PRO A 40 -6.76 -4.23 1.46
C PRO A 40 -7.26 -2.90 2.02
N SER A 41 -7.63 -2.85 3.31
CA SER A 41 -8.06 -1.62 3.99
C SER A 41 -6.92 -0.67 4.37
N CYS A 42 -5.67 -1.15 4.33
CA CYS A 42 -4.47 -0.38 4.68
C CYS A 42 -3.45 -0.43 3.52
N PRO A 43 -3.67 0.29 2.40
CA PRO A 43 -2.77 0.27 1.26
C PRO A 43 -1.32 0.60 1.66
N GLY A 44 -0.37 -0.19 1.17
CA GLY A 44 1.02 -0.13 1.60
C GLY A 44 1.37 -1.04 2.79
N CYS A 45 0.38 -1.74 3.36
CA CYS A 45 0.58 -2.80 4.34
C CYS A 45 0.59 -4.17 3.66
N TRP A 46 1.70 -4.53 3.06
CA TRP A 46 1.94 -5.87 2.54
C TRP A 46 3.36 -6.31 2.86
N VAL A 47 3.50 -7.57 3.15
CA VAL A 47 4.77 -8.17 3.59
C VAL A 47 4.91 -9.58 3.06
N PHE A 48 6.14 -10.09 3.04
CA PHE A 48 6.42 -11.50 2.75
C PHE A 48 7.01 -12.21 3.95
N GLY A 49 6.58 -13.45 4.17
CA GLY A 49 7.15 -14.41 5.10
C GLY A 49 7.51 -15.73 4.40
N ARG A 50 8.34 -16.56 5.03
CA ARG A 50 8.62 -17.92 4.56
C ARG A 50 7.46 -18.89 4.83
N SER A 51 6.50 -18.49 5.67
CA SER A 51 5.27 -19.23 5.96
C SER A 51 4.13 -18.27 6.26
N PRO A 52 2.86 -18.73 6.27
CA PRO A 52 1.71 -17.93 6.67
C PRO A 52 1.88 -17.26 8.04
N GLU A 53 2.37 -17.99 9.05
CA GLU A 53 2.55 -17.49 10.41
C GLU A 53 3.58 -16.37 10.46
N ARG A 54 4.69 -16.53 9.72
CA ARG A 54 5.72 -15.48 9.61
C ARG A 54 5.22 -14.25 8.86
N ALA A 55 4.39 -14.45 7.85
CA ALA A 55 3.75 -13.34 7.14
C ALA A 55 2.76 -12.59 8.04
N LEU A 56 1.92 -13.31 8.81
CA LEU A 56 0.95 -12.72 9.74
C LEU A 56 1.63 -11.94 10.88
N THR A 57 2.74 -12.47 11.44
CA THR A 57 3.53 -11.73 12.43
C THR A 57 4.05 -10.41 11.86
N LYS A 58 4.58 -10.43 10.64
CA LYS A 58 5.10 -9.22 9.97
C LYS A 58 4.00 -8.23 9.61
N VAL A 59 2.85 -8.70 9.12
CA VAL A 59 1.76 -7.80 8.71
C VAL A 59 1.14 -7.09 9.90
N LYS A 60 1.09 -7.70 11.06
CA LYS A 60 0.63 -7.03 12.29
C LYS A 60 1.48 -5.79 12.58
N ASN A 61 2.80 -5.91 12.49
CA ASN A 61 3.72 -4.78 12.67
C ASN A 61 3.53 -3.73 11.57
N ALA A 62 3.36 -4.17 10.31
CA ALA A 62 3.14 -3.25 9.19
C ALA A 62 1.84 -2.44 9.31
N VAL A 63 0.79 -3.01 9.90
CA VAL A 63 -0.46 -2.28 10.21
C VAL A 63 -0.23 -1.24 11.31
N ALA A 64 0.49 -1.58 12.38
CA ALA A 64 0.83 -0.61 13.43
C ALA A 64 1.67 0.55 12.86
N GLU A 65 2.66 0.24 12.02
CA GLU A 65 3.46 1.25 11.31
C GLU A 65 2.61 2.10 10.35
N TRP A 66 1.57 1.52 9.75
CA TRP A 66 0.66 2.25 8.87
C TRP A 66 -0.16 3.30 9.64
N PHE A 67 -0.66 2.99 10.82
CA PHE A 67 -1.34 3.97 11.67
C PHE A 67 -0.38 5.10 12.09
N ASN A 68 0.85 4.77 12.48
CA ASN A 68 1.86 5.78 12.82
C ASN A 68 2.21 6.66 11.59
N TRP A 69 2.20 6.06 10.40
CA TRP A 69 2.41 6.79 9.16
C TRP A 69 1.29 7.80 8.87
N LEU A 70 0.04 7.43 9.08
CA LEU A 70 -1.09 8.37 8.95
C LEU A 70 -0.94 9.55 9.93
N GLU A 71 -0.59 9.28 11.19
CA GLU A 71 -0.36 10.34 12.18
C GLU A 71 0.80 11.25 11.81
N SER A 72 1.86 10.71 11.22
CA SER A 72 3.01 11.52 10.77
C SER A 72 2.63 12.50 9.64
N HIS A 73 1.53 12.22 8.92
CA HIS A 73 0.92 13.10 7.93
C HIS A 73 -0.27 13.93 8.48
N GLY A 74 -0.41 14.00 9.80
CA GLY A 74 -1.39 14.85 10.47
C GLY A 74 -2.80 14.27 10.57
N GLU A 75 -2.99 12.98 10.24
CA GLU A 75 -4.30 12.33 10.43
C GLU A 75 -4.53 11.96 11.90
N ALA A 76 -5.74 12.22 12.38
CA ALA A 76 -6.17 11.74 13.69
C ALA A 76 -6.52 10.24 13.60
N VAL A 77 -5.70 9.40 14.21
CA VAL A 77 -5.97 7.96 14.33
C VAL A 77 -6.57 7.67 15.71
N PRO A 78 -7.82 7.19 15.79
CA PRO A 78 -8.44 6.86 17.07
C PRO A 78 -7.63 5.80 17.83
N ALA A 79 -7.48 5.96 19.15
CA ALA A 79 -6.72 5.01 19.98
C ALA A 79 -7.30 3.58 19.91
N GLU A 80 -8.60 3.46 19.70
CA GLU A 80 -9.32 2.20 19.52
C GLU A 80 -8.91 1.50 18.21
N ALA A 81 -8.63 2.25 17.14
CA ALA A 81 -8.17 1.70 15.87
C ALA A 81 -6.78 1.05 15.99
N LYS A 82 -5.96 1.49 16.94
CA LYS A 82 -4.65 0.89 17.24
C LYS A 82 -4.74 -0.40 18.08
N LYS A 83 -5.91 -0.67 18.67
CA LYS A 83 -6.21 -1.93 19.38
C LYS A 83 -6.90 -2.87 18.39
N PHE A 84 -6.14 -3.47 17.50
CA PHE A 84 -6.67 -4.32 16.45
C PHE A 84 -6.23 -5.77 16.59
N GLU A 85 -7.03 -6.63 15.99
CA GLU A 85 -6.73 -8.05 15.77
C GLU A 85 -6.68 -8.33 14.27
N ILE A 86 -5.76 -9.21 13.88
CA ILE A 86 -5.65 -9.67 12.50
C ILE A 86 -6.60 -10.84 12.28
N GLU A 87 -7.42 -10.76 11.24
CA GLU A 87 -8.31 -11.84 10.80
C GLU A 87 -7.96 -12.24 9.36
N VAL A 88 -7.67 -13.52 9.14
CA VAL A 88 -7.43 -14.02 7.77
C VAL A 88 -8.77 -14.14 7.05
N ALA A 89 -8.99 -13.26 6.08
CA ALA A 89 -10.24 -13.19 5.34
C ALA A 89 -10.22 -14.04 4.06
N GLU A 90 -9.03 -14.22 3.46
CA GLU A 90 -8.89 -14.95 2.20
C GLU A 90 -7.51 -15.60 2.10
N ILE A 91 -7.46 -16.79 1.51
CA ILE A 91 -6.21 -17.52 1.22
C ILE A 91 -6.22 -17.93 -0.25
N LEU A 92 -5.30 -17.35 -1.04
CA LEU A 92 -5.02 -17.78 -2.40
C LEU A 92 -3.78 -18.68 -2.40
N ARG A 93 -3.92 -19.92 -2.90
CA ARG A 93 -2.79 -20.83 -3.09
C ARG A 93 -2.28 -20.72 -4.52
N VAL A 94 -0.98 -20.51 -4.67
CA VAL A 94 -0.31 -20.32 -5.95
C VAL A 94 0.85 -21.30 -6.10
N ASN A 95 1.24 -21.60 -7.35
CA ASN A 95 2.33 -22.51 -7.68
C ASN A 95 3.65 -21.79 -8.02
N TYR A 96 3.78 -20.54 -7.61
CA TYR A 96 4.97 -19.72 -7.78
C TYR A 96 5.36 -19.07 -6.45
N ASN A 97 6.57 -18.52 -6.38
CA ASN A 97 7.02 -17.76 -5.23
C ASN A 97 6.46 -16.32 -5.29
N PRO A 98 5.52 -15.92 -4.40
CA PRO A 98 4.93 -14.58 -4.41
C PRO A 98 5.92 -13.44 -4.18
N ALA A 99 7.07 -13.73 -3.55
CA ALA A 99 8.11 -12.73 -3.29
C ALA A 99 9.00 -12.44 -4.52
N GLU A 100 8.88 -13.22 -5.60
CA GLU A 100 9.64 -13.01 -6.83
C GLU A 100 9.08 -11.86 -7.67
N ALA A 101 10.00 -11.03 -8.19
CA ALA A 101 9.61 -9.97 -9.11
C ALA A 101 9.07 -10.53 -10.43
N GLY A 102 8.03 -9.87 -10.97
CA GLY A 102 7.42 -10.24 -12.25
C GLY A 102 6.43 -11.40 -12.20
N LYS A 103 6.13 -11.92 -11.02
CA LYS A 103 5.03 -12.88 -10.84
C LYS A 103 3.67 -12.19 -10.98
N PRO A 104 2.62 -12.95 -11.33
CA PRO A 104 1.26 -12.41 -11.37
C PRO A 104 0.88 -11.77 -10.05
N GLU A 105 0.10 -10.70 -10.10
CA GLU A 105 -0.39 -10.04 -8.89
C GLU A 105 -1.77 -10.62 -8.54
N PRO A 106 -2.01 -11.04 -7.28
CA PRO A 106 -3.27 -11.62 -6.89
C PRO A 106 -4.42 -10.59 -6.99
N LEU A 107 -5.59 -11.06 -7.36
CA LEU A 107 -6.85 -10.35 -7.21
C LEU A 107 -7.62 -11.03 -6.09
N PHE A 108 -7.81 -10.33 -4.98
CA PHE A 108 -8.58 -10.83 -3.85
C PHE A 108 -10.08 -10.60 -4.06
N TRP A 109 -10.89 -11.44 -3.44
CA TRP A 109 -12.35 -11.33 -3.54
C TRP A 109 -12.87 -9.95 -3.09
N SER A 110 -12.28 -9.40 -2.04
CA SER A 110 -12.60 -8.04 -1.57
C SER A 110 -12.35 -6.95 -2.60
N GLU A 111 -11.47 -7.20 -3.59
CA GLU A 111 -11.12 -6.25 -4.64
C GLU A 111 -12.04 -6.33 -5.88
N VAL A 112 -12.91 -7.33 -5.96
CA VAL A 112 -13.91 -7.44 -7.05
C VAL A 112 -15.03 -6.42 -6.90
N HIS A 113 -15.27 -5.93 -5.68
CA HIS A 113 -16.32 -4.94 -5.43
C HIS A 113 -16.01 -3.60 -6.10
N PRO A 114 -17.05 -2.94 -6.67
CA PRO A 114 -16.93 -1.60 -7.23
C PRO A 114 -16.31 -0.60 -6.25
N ILE A 115 -15.59 0.38 -6.79
CA ILE A 115 -15.12 1.53 -6.02
C ILE A 115 -16.12 2.69 -6.07
N THR A 116 -16.01 3.58 -5.09
CA THR A 116 -16.75 4.83 -4.97
C THR A 116 -15.84 6.05 -5.24
N ARG A 117 -16.40 7.24 -5.36
CA ARG A 117 -15.61 8.48 -5.41
C ARG A 117 -14.82 8.70 -4.12
N LYS A 118 -15.35 8.32 -2.96
CA LYS A 118 -14.65 8.39 -1.68
C LYS A 118 -13.41 7.48 -1.65
N ASP A 119 -13.47 6.28 -2.27
CA ASP A 119 -12.30 5.40 -2.41
C ASP A 119 -11.20 6.07 -3.25
N ILE A 120 -11.57 6.78 -4.32
CA ILE A 120 -10.64 7.54 -5.14
C ILE A 120 -10.03 8.69 -4.35
N GLU A 121 -10.84 9.51 -3.70
CA GLU A 121 -10.39 10.66 -2.88
C GLU A 121 -9.40 10.21 -1.80
N ARG A 122 -9.76 9.12 -1.09
CA ARG A 122 -8.86 8.53 -0.08
C ARG A 122 -7.55 8.05 -0.68
N THR A 123 -7.61 7.40 -1.83
CA THR A 123 -6.39 6.93 -2.51
C THR A 123 -5.50 8.09 -2.95
N LEU A 124 -6.09 9.15 -3.52
CA LEU A 124 -5.34 10.35 -3.92
C LEU A 124 -4.61 10.98 -2.73
N GLN A 125 -5.25 11.06 -1.57
CA GLN A 125 -4.63 11.54 -0.34
C GLN A 125 -3.44 10.65 0.09
N LEU A 126 -3.61 9.33 0.10
CA LEU A 126 -2.52 8.40 0.44
C LEU A 126 -1.38 8.44 -0.59
N MET A 127 -1.70 8.67 -1.87
CA MET A 127 -0.69 8.86 -2.92
C MET A 127 0.11 10.15 -2.72
N GLU A 128 -0.52 11.22 -2.23
CA GLU A 128 0.17 12.46 -1.88
C GLU A 128 1.17 12.23 -0.75
N TYR A 129 0.75 11.62 0.35
CA TYR A 129 1.64 11.26 1.46
C TYR A 129 2.82 10.38 1.01
N SER A 130 2.54 9.36 0.17
CA SER A 130 3.60 8.48 -0.34
C SER A 130 4.61 9.25 -1.20
N ARG A 131 4.16 10.22 -2.00
CA ARG A 131 5.01 11.05 -2.84
C ARG A 131 5.84 12.04 -2.03
N GLU A 132 5.27 12.64 -1.00
CA GLU A 132 5.99 13.50 -0.06
C GLU A 132 7.14 12.73 0.59
N ASP A 133 6.87 11.54 1.11
CA ASP A 133 7.90 10.68 1.71
C ASP A 133 8.99 10.30 0.71
N LEU A 134 8.62 9.94 -0.53
CA LEU A 134 9.58 9.62 -1.57
C LEU A 134 10.48 10.82 -1.89
N LEU A 135 9.89 11.99 -2.11
CA LEU A 135 10.64 13.20 -2.44
C LEU A 135 11.52 13.65 -1.27
N LYS A 136 11.03 13.56 -0.04
CA LYS A 136 11.83 13.83 1.17
C LYS A 136 13.00 12.86 1.28
N CYS A 137 12.80 11.59 0.98
CA CYS A 137 13.85 10.55 1.02
C CYS A 137 14.99 10.83 0.03
N VAL A 138 14.70 11.45 -1.12
CA VAL A 138 15.68 11.70 -2.19
C VAL A 138 16.09 13.17 -2.33
N SER A 139 15.63 14.02 -1.42
CA SER A 139 15.96 15.45 -1.43
C SER A 139 17.44 15.68 -1.18
N GLY A 140 18.06 16.55 -1.99
CA GLY A 140 19.47 16.93 -1.85
C GLY A 140 20.47 15.86 -2.26
N LEU A 141 20.04 14.72 -2.82
CA LEU A 141 20.97 13.70 -3.30
C LEU A 141 21.72 14.16 -4.54
N SER A 142 23.05 13.94 -4.57
CA SER A 142 23.87 14.18 -5.73
C SER A 142 23.58 13.18 -6.87
N ASP A 143 23.95 13.52 -8.10
CA ASP A 143 23.84 12.60 -9.24
C ASP A 143 24.69 11.33 -9.00
N GLU A 144 25.85 11.45 -8.35
CA GLU A 144 26.66 10.29 -7.98
C GLU A 144 25.88 9.33 -7.06
N CYS A 145 25.21 9.86 -6.04
CA CYS A 145 24.39 9.05 -5.12
C CYS A 145 23.21 8.42 -5.84
N LEU A 146 22.51 9.19 -6.69
CA LEU A 146 21.37 8.70 -7.45
C LEU A 146 21.72 7.57 -8.42
N ASP A 147 22.92 7.60 -9.00
CA ASP A 147 23.40 6.65 -10.00
C ASP A 147 24.29 5.53 -9.44
N TRP A 148 24.59 5.59 -8.14
CA TRP A 148 25.35 4.53 -7.51
C TRP A 148 24.59 3.21 -7.49
N LEU A 149 25.24 2.16 -8.01
CA LEU A 149 24.72 0.80 -7.98
C LEU A 149 25.44 0.01 -6.90
N PRO A 150 24.79 -0.32 -5.78
CA PRO A 150 25.39 -1.15 -4.75
C PRO A 150 25.69 -2.56 -5.27
N PRO A 151 26.78 -3.22 -4.83
CA PRO A 151 27.07 -4.60 -5.16
C PRO A 151 25.88 -5.54 -4.86
N GLY A 152 25.52 -6.38 -5.81
CA GLY A 152 24.43 -7.34 -5.69
C GLY A 152 23.01 -6.74 -5.71
N LYS A 153 22.84 -5.45 -6.02
CA LYS A 153 21.52 -4.82 -6.18
C LYS A 153 21.18 -4.63 -7.65
N PRO A 154 19.89 -4.81 -8.02
CA PRO A 154 19.47 -4.77 -9.42
C PRO A 154 19.29 -3.35 -9.97
N ARG A 155 19.25 -2.33 -9.12
CA ARG A 155 18.88 -0.96 -9.54
C ARG A 155 19.58 0.11 -8.71
N THR A 156 19.92 1.22 -9.38
CA THR A 156 20.27 2.49 -8.74
C THR A 156 19.03 3.18 -8.20
N ILE A 157 19.21 4.22 -7.36
CA ILE A 157 18.10 5.06 -6.88
C ILE A 157 17.38 5.71 -8.07
N ARG A 158 18.10 6.28 -9.03
CA ARG A 158 17.51 6.89 -10.24
C ARG A 158 16.67 5.88 -11.03
N ASN A 159 17.13 4.65 -11.16
CA ASN A 159 16.39 3.61 -11.84
C ASN A 159 15.14 3.17 -11.05
N CYS A 160 15.17 3.22 -9.72
CA CYS A 160 13.97 3.02 -8.89
C CYS A 160 12.95 4.14 -9.11
N LEU A 161 13.37 5.40 -9.14
CA LEU A 161 12.49 6.55 -9.39
C LEU A 161 11.84 6.47 -10.76
N ARG A 162 12.61 6.11 -11.81
CA ARG A 162 12.05 5.87 -13.16
C ARG A 162 11.05 4.74 -13.15
N HIS A 163 11.34 3.65 -12.46
CA HIS A 163 10.43 2.52 -12.35
C HIS A 163 9.10 2.92 -11.67
N ILE A 164 9.15 3.67 -10.57
CA ILE A 164 7.95 4.21 -9.92
C ILE A 164 7.12 5.01 -10.94
N ALA A 165 7.77 5.94 -11.65
CA ALA A 165 7.09 6.79 -12.62
C ALA A 165 6.46 6.01 -13.79
N TYR A 166 7.11 4.95 -14.28
CA TYR A 166 6.55 4.14 -15.38
C TYR A 166 5.41 3.24 -14.94
N VAL A 167 5.47 2.74 -13.71
CA VAL A 167 4.49 1.77 -13.20
C VAL A 167 3.16 2.43 -12.81
N GLU A 168 3.15 3.68 -12.36
CA GLU A 168 1.89 4.38 -12.04
C GLU A 168 0.90 4.38 -13.22
N PRO A 169 1.22 4.94 -14.41
CA PRO A 169 0.31 4.91 -15.54
C PRO A 169 0.09 3.48 -16.07
N TRP A 170 1.07 2.59 -15.93
CA TRP A 170 0.90 1.19 -16.30
C TRP A 170 -0.24 0.52 -15.53
N TYR A 171 -0.40 0.79 -14.22
CA TYR A 171 -1.56 0.30 -13.47
C TYR A 171 -2.90 0.77 -14.07
N ILE A 172 -2.99 2.03 -14.48
CA ILE A 172 -4.21 2.55 -15.11
C ILE A 172 -4.50 1.81 -16.42
N THR A 173 -3.48 1.48 -17.21
CA THR A 173 -3.70 0.73 -18.46
C THR A 173 -4.26 -0.68 -18.23
N ARG A 174 -4.17 -1.23 -17.00
CA ARG A 174 -4.76 -2.53 -16.66
C ARG A 174 -6.29 -2.50 -16.67
N LEU A 175 -6.90 -1.32 -16.62
CA LEU A 175 -8.35 -1.11 -16.76
C LEU A 175 -8.79 -0.98 -18.23
N ASP A 176 -8.00 -1.44 -19.17
CA ASP A 176 -8.24 -1.26 -20.62
C ASP A 176 -8.39 0.22 -21.00
N VAL A 177 -7.42 1.03 -20.57
CA VAL A 177 -7.32 2.46 -20.81
C VAL A 177 -6.03 2.76 -21.54
N LYS A 178 -6.07 3.66 -22.50
CA LYS A 178 -4.90 4.24 -23.15
C LYS A 178 -4.66 5.63 -22.58
N LEU A 179 -3.45 5.89 -22.12
CA LEU A 179 -3.04 7.20 -21.64
C LEU A 179 -2.08 7.86 -22.62
N PRO A 180 -2.23 9.17 -22.89
CA PRO A 180 -1.31 9.93 -23.76
C PRO A 180 -0.05 10.28 -22.96
N ILE A 181 0.93 9.37 -22.95
CA ILE A 181 2.13 9.54 -22.11
C ILE A 181 3.33 9.90 -22.99
N MET A 182 3.95 11.02 -22.69
CA MET A 182 5.32 11.34 -23.07
C MET A 182 6.24 11.09 -21.88
N TYR A 183 7.49 10.74 -22.13
CA TYR A 183 8.43 10.41 -21.06
C TYR A 183 9.57 11.44 -20.98
N PRO A 184 9.49 12.43 -20.06
CA PRO A 184 10.58 13.36 -19.82
C PRO A 184 11.88 12.62 -19.45
N ARG A 185 13.03 13.11 -19.96
CA ARG A 185 14.34 12.49 -19.62
C ARG A 185 14.72 12.68 -18.15
N ASN A 186 14.45 13.87 -17.61
CA ASN A 186 14.72 14.15 -16.20
C ASN A 186 13.75 13.34 -15.31
N VAL A 187 14.28 12.57 -14.36
CA VAL A 187 13.53 11.63 -13.56
C VAL A 187 12.50 12.32 -12.65
N PHE A 188 12.81 13.48 -12.09
CA PHE A 188 11.88 14.22 -11.24
C PHE A 188 10.74 14.85 -12.04
N LYS A 189 11.04 15.39 -13.24
CA LYS A 189 10.01 15.84 -14.20
C LYS A 189 9.14 14.67 -14.64
N LEU A 190 9.72 13.49 -14.84
CA LEU A 190 8.98 12.27 -15.19
C LEU A 190 8.02 11.85 -14.05
N LEU A 191 8.48 11.81 -12.81
CA LEU A 191 7.65 11.50 -11.64
C LEU A 191 6.47 12.48 -11.50
N ALA A 192 6.72 13.78 -11.65
CA ALA A 192 5.66 14.80 -11.58
C ALA A 192 4.65 14.65 -12.72
N TYR A 193 5.13 14.40 -13.94
CA TYR A 193 4.31 14.27 -15.14
C TYR A 193 3.38 13.05 -15.06
N THR A 194 3.93 11.86 -14.76
CA THR A 194 3.15 10.63 -14.71
C THR A 194 2.13 10.66 -13.57
N ARG A 195 2.50 11.20 -12.39
CA ARG A 195 1.58 11.40 -11.28
C ARG A 195 0.40 12.30 -11.68
N ARG A 196 0.64 13.40 -12.34
CA ARG A 196 -0.43 14.31 -12.80
C ARG A 196 -1.42 13.57 -13.71
N ILE A 197 -0.93 12.85 -14.73
CA ILE A 197 -1.80 12.10 -15.66
C ILE A 197 -2.64 11.07 -14.91
N VAL A 198 -2.05 10.35 -13.95
CA VAL A 198 -2.78 9.34 -13.15
C VAL A 198 -3.82 10.01 -12.27
N VAL A 199 -3.49 11.09 -11.59
CA VAL A 199 -4.41 11.85 -10.73
C VAL A 199 -5.59 12.40 -11.54
N ASP A 200 -5.31 13.02 -12.70
CA ASP A 200 -6.35 13.56 -13.58
C ASP A 200 -7.30 12.43 -14.05
N TYR A 201 -6.75 11.31 -14.50
CA TYR A 201 -7.57 10.16 -14.88
C TYR A 201 -8.42 9.63 -13.73
N LEU A 202 -7.86 9.50 -12.51
CA LEU A 202 -8.60 9.01 -11.35
C LEU A 202 -9.76 9.93 -10.97
N LYS A 203 -9.56 11.25 -11.01
CA LYS A 203 -10.61 12.24 -10.76
C LYS A 203 -11.78 12.11 -11.72
N ASP A 204 -11.48 11.85 -13.01
CA ASP A 204 -12.47 11.75 -14.08
C ASP A 204 -12.81 10.32 -14.47
N MET A 205 -12.44 9.32 -13.63
CA MET A 205 -12.63 7.91 -13.94
C MET A 205 -14.08 7.58 -14.30
N PRO A 206 -14.35 7.00 -15.49
CA PRO A 206 -15.70 6.64 -15.90
C PRO A 206 -16.32 5.55 -15.01
N ARG A 207 -17.64 5.60 -14.81
CA ARG A 207 -18.36 4.65 -13.95
C ARG A 207 -18.18 3.18 -14.34
N ASN A 208 -18.12 2.88 -15.64
CA ASN A 208 -17.86 1.51 -16.12
C ASN A 208 -16.47 1.00 -15.74
N LYS A 209 -15.47 1.89 -15.63
CA LYS A 209 -14.12 1.53 -15.15
C LYS A 209 -14.06 1.31 -13.63
N MET A 210 -14.94 1.95 -12.87
CA MET A 210 -15.06 1.77 -11.43
C MET A 210 -15.65 0.41 -11.01
N ARG A 211 -16.34 -0.29 -11.93
CA ARG A 211 -17.13 -1.50 -11.64
C ARG A 211 -16.66 -2.75 -12.37
N GLY A 212 -15.83 -2.58 -13.40
CA GLY A 212 -15.42 -3.68 -14.28
C GLY A 212 -14.32 -4.56 -13.69
N VAL A 213 -14.30 -5.80 -14.15
CA VAL A 213 -13.14 -6.70 -14.06
C VAL A 213 -12.50 -6.74 -15.45
N PHE A 214 -11.20 -6.52 -15.52
CA PHE A 214 -10.46 -6.37 -16.76
C PHE A 214 -9.36 -7.42 -16.86
N GLN A 215 -9.19 -7.99 -18.05
CA GLN A 215 -8.07 -8.85 -18.39
C GLN A 215 -7.26 -8.20 -19.50
N PRO A 216 -6.01 -7.78 -19.26
CA PRO A 216 -5.18 -7.19 -20.29
C PRO A 216 -4.93 -8.15 -21.45
N LYS A 217 -5.22 -7.72 -22.70
CA LYS A 217 -5.17 -8.57 -23.91
C LYS A 217 -3.80 -9.20 -24.22
N LYS A 218 -2.71 -8.65 -23.68
CA LYS A 218 -1.35 -9.14 -23.90
C LYS A 218 -0.87 -10.15 -22.87
N ASP A 219 -1.67 -10.37 -21.83
CA ASP A 219 -1.29 -11.24 -20.74
C ASP A 219 -1.86 -12.64 -20.95
N LYS A 220 -0.98 -13.56 -21.34
CA LYS A 220 -1.33 -14.96 -21.58
C LYS A 220 -1.48 -15.78 -20.30
N SER A 221 -1.23 -15.18 -19.13
CA SER A 221 -1.39 -15.85 -17.84
C SER A 221 -2.86 -15.91 -17.44
N PRO A 222 -3.42 -17.12 -17.22
CA PRO A 222 -4.84 -17.26 -17.18
C PRO A 222 -5.44 -16.78 -15.89
N LEU A 223 -5.96 -16.44 -15.15
CA LEU A 223 -6.67 -16.13 -13.89
C LEU A 223 -5.94 -15.18 -12.92
N CYS A 224 -4.61 -15.15 -12.93
CA CYS A 224 -3.85 -14.37 -11.94
C CYS A 224 -3.70 -12.88 -12.29
N ASN A 225 -4.00 -12.48 -13.52
CA ASN A 225 -3.85 -11.10 -14.02
C ASN A 225 -5.18 -10.39 -14.29
N LEU A 226 -6.20 -10.72 -13.52
CA LEU A 226 -7.42 -9.94 -13.50
C LEU A 226 -7.21 -8.64 -12.70
N TRP A 227 -7.79 -7.57 -13.21
CA TRP A 227 -7.65 -6.25 -12.65
C TRP A 227 -9.01 -5.59 -12.42
N THR A 228 -9.12 -4.87 -11.32
CA THR A 228 -10.25 -4.00 -10.98
C THR A 228 -9.74 -2.63 -10.61
N ALA A 229 -10.60 -1.65 -10.62
CA ALA A 229 -10.22 -0.33 -10.13
C ALA A 229 -9.74 -0.38 -8.67
N ARG A 230 -10.35 -1.19 -7.81
CA ARG A 230 -9.94 -1.34 -6.40
C ARG A 230 -8.53 -1.88 -6.27
N LYS A 231 -8.18 -2.92 -7.03
CA LYS A 231 -6.80 -3.43 -7.09
C LYS A 231 -5.83 -2.36 -7.58
N VAL A 232 -6.19 -1.60 -8.61
CA VAL A 232 -5.35 -0.50 -9.11
C VAL A 232 -5.12 0.55 -8.02
N LEU A 233 -6.17 1.01 -7.32
CA LEU A 233 -6.04 2.00 -6.25
C LEU A 233 -5.08 1.51 -5.15
N ARG A 234 -5.22 0.26 -4.71
CA ARG A 234 -4.30 -0.33 -3.73
C ARG A 234 -2.87 -0.33 -4.25
N ARG A 235 -2.65 -0.81 -5.48
CA ARG A 235 -1.31 -0.96 -6.05
C ARG A 235 -0.58 0.37 -6.26
N LEU A 236 -1.29 1.44 -6.56
CA LEU A 236 -0.69 2.78 -6.68
C LEU A 236 0.01 3.21 -5.37
N VAL A 237 -0.61 2.95 -4.22
CA VAL A 237 -0.03 3.27 -2.91
C VAL A 237 1.04 2.24 -2.49
N ASP A 238 0.72 0.94 -2.62
CA ASP A 238 1.62 -0.15 -2.24
C ASP A 238 2.98 -0.04 -2.91
N HIS A 239 2.98 0.19 -4.22
CA HIS A 239 4.18 0.19 -5.04
C HIS A 239 5.13 1.33 -4.69
N GLU A 240 4.62 2.56 -4.56
CA GLU A 240 5.47 3.70 -4.22
C GLU A 240 6.05 3.58 -2.81
N ARG A 241 5.22 3.20 -1.82
CA ARG A 241 5.69 2.98 -0.45
C ARG A 241 6.74 1.87 -0.35
N LEU A 242 6.58 0.79 -1.10
CA LEU A 242 7.59 -0.27 -1.17
C LEU A 242 8.93 0.27 -1.67
N HIS A 243 8.88 1.00 -2.79
CA HIS A 243 10.11 1.52 -3.40
C HIS A 243 10.74 2.64 -2.58
N THR A 244 9.97 3.46 -1.87
CA THR A 244 10.50 4.43 -0.91
C THR A 244 11.30 3.74 0.20
N ARG A 245 10.75 2.68 0.79
CA ARG A 245 11.47 1.86 1.79
C ARG A 245 12.73 1.20 1.21
N TYR A 246 12.67 0.76 -0.04
CA TYR A 246 13.83 0.18 -0.71
C TYR A 246 14.92 1.22 -0.95
N ILE A 247 14.58 2.42 -1.41
CA ILE A 247 15.50 3.55 -1.59
C ILE A 247 16.15 3.94 -0.25
N ALA A 248 15.37 4.03 0.83
CA ALA A 248 15.90 4.29 2.16
C ALA A 248 16.99 3.27 2.58
N LYS A 249 16.77 1.98 2.27
CA LYS A 249 17.79 0.94 2.51
C LYS A 249 19.02 1.09 1.61
N LEU A 250 18.86 1.50 0.36
CA LEU A 250 20.01 1.80 -0.52
C LEU A 250 20.83 2.96 0.03
N LEU A 251 20.18 4.01 0.54
CA LEU A 251 20.85 5.15 1.17
C LEU A 251 21.63 4.76 2.44
N GLN A 252 21.07 3.86 3.26
CA GLN A 252 21.80 3.30 4.40
C GLN A 252 23.06 2.54 3.95
N THR A 253 22.94 1.75 2.87
CA THR A 253 24.08 1.03 2.30
C THR A 253 25.14 2.00 1.73
N TYR A 254 24.71 3.08 1.09
CA TYR A 254 25.58 4.13 0.56
C TYR A 254 26.42 4.78 1.68
N LYS A 255 25.78 5.17 2.77
CA LYS A 255 26.46 5.71 3.97
C LYS A 255 27.43 4.71 4.60
N SER A 256 27.01 3.45 4.72
CA SER A 256 27.86 2.39 5.29
C SER A 256 29.09 2.10 4.43
N ALA A 257 29.09 2.47 3.15
CA ALA A 257 30.23 2.41 2.25
C ALA A 257 31.16 3.64 2.36
N GLY A 258 30.97 4.50 3.39
CA GLY A 258 31.78 5.69 3.63
C GLY A 258 31.51 6.85 2.67
N LYS A 259 30.39 6.82 1.95
CA LYS A 259 30.00 7.85 0.98
C LYS A 259 29.07 8.89 1.61
N VAL A 260 29.18 10.14 1.14
CA VAL A 260 28.35 11.29 1.57
C VAL A 260 27.51 11.72 0.37
N TYR A 261 26.23 12.10 0.57
CA TYR A 261 25.37 12.57 -0.51
C TYR A 261 25.38 14.08 -0.70
#